data_704eb36adf63e52832bf2702a065aba1
#
_entry.id   704eb36adf63e52832bf2702a065aba1
#
_cell.length_a   1.000
_cell.length_b   1.000
_cell.length_c   1.000
_cell.angle_alpha   90.00
_cell.angle_beta   90.00
_cell.angle_gamma   90.00
#
_symmetry.space_group_name_H-M   'P 1'
#
loop_
_entity.id
_entity.type
_entity.pdbx_description
1 polymer ?
#
loop_
_entity_poly.entity_id
_entity_poly.type
_entity_poly.pdbx_seq_one_letter_code
_entity_poly.pdbx_strand_id
1 'polypeptide(L)'
;MIEADRMIQGNATREDEVIDRAIRPKTLADYTGQQHVREQMAIFIEAARGRGDPLDHLLIFGPPGLGKTTLAMIVANEMGVNIKSTSGPVLEKAGDLAALLTNLEQNDVLFIDEIHRLSPVVEEILYPAMEDYQLDIMIGEGPAARSIKLELPPFTLIGATTRAGALTSPLRDRFGIVQRLEFYKVDELSDIIQRSALYLNLQLDKAAATEIARRSRGTPRIANRLLRRVRDYAQVKSDGTVSVAIAGQALQMVDVDAEGFDYMDRKLILAIIDKFMGGPVGLDNLAAAIGEEKETIEDVIEPFLIQQGFIQRTPRGRIASPRAYQHFGFDLPKSD
;
A
#
# COMPACT_ATOMS: atom_id res chain seq x y z
N MET A 1 23.68 8.52 -10.40
CA MET A 1 23.55 9.50 -9.30
C MET A 1 22.07 9.91 -9.06
N ILE A 2 21.08 9.13 -9.55
CA ILE A 2 19.63 9.42 -9.42
C ILE A 2 18.95 8.47 -8.42
N GLU A 3 19.59 7.37 -8.02
CA GLU A 3 18.98 6.37 -7.13
C GLU A 3 19.09 6.69 -5.62
N ALA A 4 19.99 7.57 -5.22
CA ALA A 4 20.17 7.92 -3.81
C ALA A 4 19.09 8.87 -3.27
N ASP A 5 18.39 9.61 -4.15
CA ASP A 5 17.42 10.65 -3.75
C ASP A 5 16.01 10.11 -3.42
N ARG A 6 15.75 8.81 -3.63
CA ARG A 6 14.44 8.19 -3.36
C ARG A 6 14.46 7.33 -2.10
N MET A 7 14.79 7.90 -0.96
CA MET A 7 14.87 7.15 0.30
C MET A 7 13.53 6.51 0.71
N ILE A 8 12.42 7.08 0.32
CA ILE A 8 11.08 6.52 0.58
C ILE A 8 10.61 5.57 -0.53
N GLN A 9 11.16 5.67 -1.75
CA GLN A 9 10.77 4.87 -2.93
C GLN A 9 11.85 3.93 -3.47
N GLY A 10 13.08 3.94 -2.95
CA GLY A 10 14.15 3.06 -3.42
C GLY A 10 13.73 1.59 -3.40
N ASN A 11 14.08 0.83 -4.43
CA ASN A 11 13.82 -0.59 -4.50
C ASN A 11 14.36 -1.26 -3.23
N ALA A 12 13.49 -2.03 -2.56
CA ALA A 12 13.90 -2.83 -1.40
C ALA A 12 15.00 -3.79 -1.85
N THR A 13 16.06 -3.92 -1.05
CA THR A 13 17.06 -4.96 -1.30
C THR A 13 16.43 -6.33 -1.04
N ARG A 14 17.00 -7.39 -1.58
CA ARG A 14 16.53 -8.76 -1.34
C ARG A 14 16.50 -9.12 0.16
N GLU A 15 17.43 -8.57 0.93
CA GLU A 15 17.46 -8.69 2.39
C GLU A 15 16.32 -7.94 3.06
N ASP A 16 16.02 -6.72 2.60
CA ASP A 16 14.87 -5.94 3.09
C ASP A 16 13.55 -6.68 2.89
N GLU A 17 13.36 -7.34 1.75
CA GLU A 17 12.16 -8.14 1.48
C GLU A 17 12.03 -9.37 2.39
N VAL A 18 13.14 -10.05 2.69
CA VAL A 18 13.15 -11.20 3.61
C VAL A 18 12.78 -10.75 5.03
N ILE A 19 13.35 -9.64 5.50
CA ILE A 19 13.04 -9.05 6.81
C ILE A 19 11.58 -8.61 6.83
N ASP A 20 11.11 -7.88 5.81
CA ASP A 20 9.72 -7.43 5.74
C ASP A 20 8.73 -8.59 5.78
N ARG A 21 9.04 -9.73 5.17
CA ARG A 21 8.21 -10.93 5.26
C ARG A 21 8.21 -11.53 6.67
N ALA A 22 9.35 -11.52 7.35
CA ALA A 22 9.49 -12.10 8.68
C ALA A 22 8.72 -11.30 9.75
N ILE A 23 8.69 -9.98 9.65
CA ILE A 23 8.02 -9.09 10.61
C ILE A 23 6.52 -8.89 10.35
N ARG A 24 5.99 -9.39 9.20
CA ARG A 24 4.55 -9.28 8.90
C ARG A 24 3.71 -10.06 9.90
N PRO A 25 2.60 -9.47 10.40
CA PRO A 25 1.65 -10.22 11.21
C PRO A 25 1.05 -11.38 10.40
N LYS A 26 0.83 -12.50 11.07
CA LYS A 26 0.26 -13.71 10.45
C LYS A 26 -1.21 -13.90 10.79
N THR A 27 -1.69 -13.28 11.87
CA THR A 27 -3.06 -13.40 12.37
C THR A 27 -3.72 -12.05 12.52
N LEU A 28 -5.05 -12.01 12.60
CA LEU A 28 -5.79 -10.80 12.92
C LEU A 28 -5.45 -10.27 14.32
N ALA A 29 -5.10 -11.14 15.26
CA ALA A 29 -4.68 -10.76 16.61
C ALA A 29 -3.38 -9.96 16.60
N ASP A 30 -2.45 -10.31 15.71
CA ASP A 30 -1.16 -9.63 15.56
C ASP A 30 -1.25 -8.38 14.67
N TYR A 31 -2.37 -8.19 13.95
CA TYR A 31 -2.54 -7.09 13.02
C TYR A 31 -2.93 -5.81 13.77
N THR A 32 -1.94 -4.97 14.07
CA THR A 32 -2.10 -3.71 14.80
C THR A 32 -2.81 -2.66 13.93
N GLY A 33 -3.65 -1.83 14.54
CA GLY A 33 -4.41 -0.77 13.85
C GLY A 33 -5.58 -1.29 13.03
N GLN A 34 -6.15 -0.43 12.20
CA GLN A 34 -7.29 -0.75 11.30
C GLN A 34 -8.46 -1.45 12.05
N GLN A 35 -8.81 -0.96 13.25
CA GLN A 35 -9.71 -1.65 14.18
C GLN A 35 -11.02 -2.09 13.51
N HIS A 36 -11.66 -1.20 12.76
CA HIS A 36 -12.94 -1.50 12.09
C HIS A 36 -12.79 -2.64 11.06
N VAL A 37 -11.72 -2.63 10.27
CA VAL A 37 -11.41 -3.70 9.31
C VAL A 37 -11.20 -5.03 10.02
N ARG A 38 -10.44 -5.03 11.12
CA ARG A 38 -10.16 -6.23 11.93
C ARG A 38 -11.44 -6.85 12.49
N GLU A 39 -12.29 -6.03 13.09
CA GLU A 39 -13.56 -6.48 13.70
C GLU A 39 -14.49 -7.09 12.65
N GLN A 40 -14.64 -6.43 11.49
CA GLN A 40 -15.46 -6.96 10.40
C GLN A 40 -14.88 -8.26 9.82
N MET A 41 -13.58 -8.27 9.53
CA MET A 41 -12.94 -9.46 8.95
C MET A 41 -12.96 -10.65 9.90
N ALA A 42 -12.84 -10.45 11.22
CA ALA A 42 -12.98 -11.52 12.20
C ALA A 42 -14.35 -12.19 12.10
N ILE A 43 -15.42 -11.41 12.00
CA ILE A 43 -16.80 -11.93 11.87
C ILE A 43 -16.96 -12.70 10.54
N PHE A 44 -16.51 -12.13 9.42
CA PHE A 44 -16.69 -12.74 8.11
C PHE A 44 -15.91 -14.06 7.97
N ILE A 45 -14.68 -14.08 8.47
CA ILE A 45 -13.82 -15.27 8.45
C ILE A 45 -14.41 -16.35 9.34
N GLU A 46 -14.83 -16.02 10.58
CA GLU A 46 -15.42 -16.98 11.50
C GLU A 46 -16.71 -17.59 10.90
N ALA A 47 -17.57 -16.77 10.30
CA ALA A 47 -18.79 -17.23 9.66
C ALA A 47 -18.52 -18.15 8.45
N ALA A 48 -17.59 -17.79 7.56
CA ALA A 48 -17.22 -18.62 6.40
C ALA A 48 -16.63 -19.96 6.84
N ARG A 49 -15.71 -19.96 7.81
CA ARG A 49 -15.14 -21.19 8.39
C ARG A 49 -16.21 -22.09 9.04
N GLY A 50 -17.15 -21.50 9.77
CA GLY A 50 -18.23 -22.23 10.42
C GLY A 50 -19.16 -22.96 9.42
N ARG A 51 -19.30 -22.43 8.21
CA ARG A 51 -20.06 -23.05 7.12
C ARG A 51 -19.23 -24.00 6.25
N GLY A 52 -17.90 -23.90 6.30
CA GLY A 52 -16.97 -24.61 5.40
C GLY A 52 -16.93 -24.04 3.98
N ASP A 53 -17.39 -22.79 3.81
CA ASP A 53 -17.43 -22.07 2.54
C ASP A 53 -16.16 -21.25 2.31
N PRO A 54 -15.83 -20.88 1.05
CA PRO A 54 -14.87 -19.81 0.81
C PRO A 54 -15.38 -18.50 1.40
N LEU A 55 -14.48 -17.58 1.71
CA LEU A 55 -14.86 -16.22 2.05
C LEU A 55 -15.41 -15.51 0.81
N ASP A 56 -16.38 -14.65 0.95
CA ASP A 56 -16.82 -13.78 -0.15
C ASP A 56 -15.64 -13.00 -0.74
N HIS A 57 -15.70 -12.73 -2.04
CA HIS A 57 -14.65 -11.98 -2.72
C HIS A 57 -14.40 -10.63 -2.05
N LEU A 58 -13.15 -10.31 -1.79
CA LEU A 58 -12.70 -9.18 -0.99
C LEU A 58 -11.93 -8.16 -1.82
N LEU A 59 -12.37 -6.91 -1.81
CA LEU A 59 -11.62 -5.78 -2.35
C LEU A 59 -10.97 -4.98 -1.23
N ILE A 60 -9.65 -4.85 -1.26
CA ILE A 60 -8.87 -4.04 -0.30
C ILE A 60 -8.29 -2.83 -1.03
N PHE A 61 -8.63 -1.62 -0.60
CA PHE A 61 -8.12 -0.42 -1.22
C PHE A 61 -7.59 0.60 -0.22
N GLY A 62 -6.72 1.48 -0.69
CA GLY A 62 -6.10 2.54 0.11
C GLY A 62 -4.69 2.87 -0.37
N PRO A 63 -4.07 3.92 0.16
CA PRO A 63 -2.72 4.34 -0.16
C PRO A 63 -1.69 3.21 -0.11
N PRO A 64 -0.55 3.33 -0.80
CA PRO A 64 0.50 2.31 -0.76
C PRO A 64 1.11 2.19 0.64
N GLY A 65 1.60 0.99 0.99
CA GLY A 65 2.32 0.76 2.24
C GLY A 65 1.46 0.53 3.48
N LEU A 66 0.13 0.49 3.37
CA LEU A 66 -0.81 0.31 4.50
C LEU A 66 -1.06 -1.15 4.89
N GLY A 67 -0.52 -2.13 4.14
CA GLY A 67 -0.65 -3.55 4.50
C GLY A 67 -1.75 -4.31 3.75
N LYS A 68 -2.18 -3.90 2.55
CA LYS A 68 -3.17 -4.61 1.72
C LYS A 68 -2.78 -6.08 1.50
N THR A 69 -1.57 -6.32 1.03
CA THR A 69 -1.01 -7.67 0.84
C THR A 69 -0.91 -8.46 2.15
N THR A 70 -0.57 -7.77 3.26
CA THR A 70 -0.52 -8.38 4.59
C THR A 70 -1.89 -8.87 5.04
N LEU A 71 -2.94 -8.05 4.85
CA LEU A 71 -4.30 -8.44 5.19
C LEU A 71 -4.77 -9.65 4.35
N ALA A 72 -4.44 -9.70 3.06
CA ALA A 72 -4.74 -10.85 2.20
C ALA A 72 -4.07 -12.15 2.71
N MET A 73 -2.80 -12.07 3.13
CA MET A 73 -2.10 -13.20 3.73
C MET A 73 -2.72 -13.64 5.05
N ILE A 74 -3.13 -12.69 5.89
CA ILE A 74 -3.82 -12.99 7.16
C ILE A 74 -5.14 -13.70 6.88
N VAL A 75 -5.94 -13.24 5.92
CA VAL A 75 -7.20 -13.87 5.56
C VAL A 75 -6.98 -15.34 5.17
N ALA A 76 -6.03 -15.64 4.28
CA ALA A 76 -5.72 -17.01 3.89
C ALA A 76 -5.27 -17.87 5.08
N ASN A 77 -4.41 -17.31 5.94
CA ASN A 77 -3.95 -18.01 7.13
C ASN A 77 -5.07 -18.30 8.14
N GLU A 78 -5.94 -17.31 8.40
CA GLU A 78 -7.10 -17.49 9.30
C GLU A 78 -8.14 -18.45 8.73
N MET A 79 -8.34 -18.46 7.41
CA MET A 79 -9.17 -19.44 6.72
C MET A 79 -8.55 -20.85 6.69
N GLY A 80 -7.22 -20.97 6.91
CA GLY A 80 -6.49 -22.24 6.87
C GLY A 80 -6.31 -22.79 5.45
N VAL A 81 -6.21 -21.91 4.44
CA VAL A 81 -6.11 -22.26 3.02
C VAL A 81 -4.85 -21.68 2.38
N ASN A 82 -4.51 -22.16 1.18
CA ASN A 82 -3.38 -21.63 0.43
C ASN A 82 -3.72 -20.27 -0.20
N ILE A 83 -2.67 -19.47 -0.46
CA ILE A 83 -2.77 -18.21 -1.19
C ILE A 83 -1.87 -18.26 -2.43
N LYS A 84 -2.45 -17.99 -3.60
CA LYS A 84 -1.71 -17.73 -4.84
C LYS A 84 -1.73 -16.24 -5.10
N SER A 85 -0.55 -15.66 -5.27
CA SER A 85 -0.39 -14.20 -5.42
C SER A 85 0.13 -13.85 -6.79
N THR A 86 -0.50 -12.86 -7.40
CA THR A 86 -0.10 -12.24 -8.67
C THR A 86 -0.37 -10.74 -8.62
N SER A 87 -0.16 -10.05 -9.74
CA SER A 87 -0.51 -8.63 -9.88
C SER A 87 -1.14 -8.34 -11.22
N GLY A 88 -1.96 -7.27 -11.31
CA GLY A 88 -2.62 -6.88 -12.56
C GLY A 88 -1.66 -6.77 -13.74
N PRO A 89 -0.51 -6.07 -13.62
CA PRO A 89 0.46 -5.94 -14.72
C PRO A 89 1.07 -7.26 -15.22
N VAL A 90 1.09 -8.32 -14.42
CA VAL A 90 1.63 -9.64 -14.79
C VAL A 90 0.61 -10.45 -15.60
N LEU A 91 -0.68 -10.17 -15.40
CA LEU A 91 -1.77 -10.84 -16.09
C LEU A 91 -2.06 -10.14 -17.44
N GLU A 92 -1.24 -10.41 -18.44
CA GLU A 92 -1.37 -9.77 -19.75
C GLU A 92 -2.43 -10.43 -20.63
N LYS A 93 -2.59 -11.74 -20.50
CA LYS A 93 -3.43 -12.56 -21.38
C LYS A 93 -4.43 -13.40 -20.58
N ALA A 94 -5.52 -13.74 -21.24
CA ALA A 94 -6.52 -14.68 -20.76
C ALA A 94 -5.94 -15.99 -20.22
N GLY A 95 -4.93 -16.55 -20.91
CA GLY A 95 -4.26 -17.79 -20.53
C GLY A 95 -3.48 -17.71 -19.23
N ASP A 96 -2.94 -16.53 -18.87
CA ASP A 96 -2.18 -16.35 -17.63
C ASP A 96 -3.11 -16.49 -16.42
N LEU A 97 -4.29 -15.86 -16.48
CA LEU A 97 -5.31 -15.99 -15.45
C LEU A 97 -5.91 -17.40 -15.40
N ALA A 98 -6.22 -17.97 -16.56
CA ALA A 98 -6.75 -19.35 -16.65
C ALA A 98 -5.83 -20.37 -16.00
N ALA A 99 -4.51 -20.25 -16.23
CA ALA A 99 -3.52 -21.11 -15.60
C ALA A 99 -3.49 -20.98 -14.07
N LEU A 100 -3.70 -19.80 -13.53
CA LEU A 100 -3.78 -19.59 -12.08
C LEU A 100 -5.06 -20.18 -11.50
N LEU A 101 -6.22 -19.91 -12.12
CA LEU A 101 -7.53 -20.37 -11.66
C LEU A 101 -7.64 -21.90 -11.66
N THR A 102 -7.18 -22.57 -12.72
CA THR A 102 -7.22 -24.03 -12.84
C THR A 102 -6.30 -24.77 -11.86
N ASN A 103 -5.34 -24.07 -11.27
CA ASN A 103 -4.45 -24.61 -10.26
C ASN A 103 -4.90 -24.31 -8.81
N LEU A 104 -6.04 -23.67 -8.59
CA LEU A 104 -6.58 -23.46 -7.25
C LEU A 104 -7.17 -24.75 -6.70
N GLU A 105 -7.06 -24.93 -5.40
CA GLU A 105 -7.76 -25.95 -4.63
C GLU A 105 -9.01 -25.35 -3.98
N GLN A 106 -9.86 -26.20 -3.41
CA GLN A 106 -11.09 -25.76 -2.78
C GLN A 106 -10.83 -24.76 -1.66
N ASN A 107 -11.53 -23.64 -1.70
CA ASN A 107 -11.46 -22.50 -0.77
C ASN A 107 -10.13 -21.72 -0.79
N ASP A 108 -9.20 -22.02 -1.71
CA ASP A 108 -7.96 -21.27 -1.86
C ASP A 108 -8.22 -19.77 -2.10
N VAL A 109 -7.23 -18.97 -1.76
CA VAL A 109 -7.24 -17.51 -2.02
C VAL A 109 -6.42 -17.22 -3.27
N LEU A 110 -7.01 -16.52 -4.24
CA LEU A 110 -6.29 -15.86 -5.32
C LEU A 110 -6.15 -14.37 -4.96
N PHE A 111 -4.93 -13.91 -4.77
CA PHE A 111 -4.62 -12.51 -4.49
C PHE A 111 -4.07 -11.82 -5.74
N ILE A 112 -4.72 -10.73 -6.18
CA ILE A 112 -4.28 -9.90 -7.30
C ILE A 112 -3.97 -8.50 -6.78
N ASP A 113 -2.68 -8.13 -6.73
CA ASP A 113 -2.26 -6.76 -6.41
C ASP A 113 -2.42 -5.85 -7.62
N GLU A 114 -2.66 -4.56 -7.40
CA GLU A 114 -2.92 -3.56 -8.44
C GLU A 114 -3.99 -4.03 -9.46
N ILE A 115 -5.08 -4.60 -8.95
CA ILE A 115 -6.15 -5.22 -9.76
C ILE A 115 -6.78 -4.24 -10.77
N HIS A 116 -6.71 -2.93 -10.53
CA HIS A 116 -7.17 -1.89 -11.46
C HIS A 116 -6.35 -1.81 -12.75
N ARG A 117 -5.23 -2.52 -12.83
CA ARG A 117 -4.36 -2.58 -14.02
C ARG A 117 -4.60 -3.83 -14.88
N LEU A 118 -5.63 -4.59 -14.58
CA LEU A 118 -6.04 -5.70 -15.44
C LEU A 118 -6.49 -5.18 -16.80
N SER A 119 -6.18 -5.93 -17.85
CA SER A 119 -6.72 -5.66 -19.18
C SER A 119 -8.21 -6.04 -19.23
N PRO A 120 -9.03 -5.39 -20.07
CA PRO A 120 -10.45 -5.74 -20.22
C PRO A 120 -10.69 -7.22 -20.55
N VAL A 121 -9.81 -7.82 -21.36
CA VAL A 121 -9.89 -9.25 -21.73
C VAL A 121 -9.72 -10.17 -20.50
N VAL A 122 -8.84 -9.81 -19.58
CA VAL A 122 -8.62 -10.56 -18.35
C VAL A 122 -9.78 -10.34 -17.37
N GLU A 123 -10.33 -9.12 -17.29
CA GLU A 123 -11.50 -8.85 -16.47
C GLU A 123 -12.72 -9.67 -16.90
N GLU A 124 -12.98 -9.78 -18.23
CA GLU A 124 -14.10 -10.55 -18.76
C GLU A 124 -14.07 -12.03 -18.35
N ILE A 125 -12.87 -12.60 -18.19
CA ILE A 125 -12.70 -13.97 -17.72
C ILE A 125 -12.92 -14.08 -16.20
N LEU A 126 -12.59 -13.05 -15.45
CA LEU A 126 -12.83 -13.03 -14.00
C LEU A 126 -14.32 -13.06 -13.65
N TYR A 127 -15.18 -12.45 -14.45
CA TYR A 127 -16.60 -12.34 -14.10
C TYR A 127 -17.27 -13.70 -13.88
N PRO A 128 -17.28 -14.64 -14.85
CA PRO A 128 -17.88 -15.96 -14.63
C PRO A 128 -17.11 -16.78 -13.58
N ALA A 129 -15.80 -16.57 -13.45
CA ALA A 129 -15.02 -17.24 -12.42
C ALA A 129 -15.42 -16.80 -11.01
N MET A 130 -15.78 -15.52 -10.80
CA MET A 130 -16.22 -15.01 -9.52
C MET A 130 -17.69 -15.35 -9.20
N GLU A 131 -18.57 -15.32 -10.21
CA GLU A 131 -20.01 -15.53 -10.00
C GLU A 131 -20.39 -17.00 -9.90
N ASP A 132 -19.88 -17.80 -10.86
CA ASP A 132 -20.34 -19.17 -11.08
C ASP A 132 -19.25 -20.22 -10.87
N TYR A 133 -18.02 -19.81 -10.50
CA TYR A 133 -16.84 -20.67 -10.46
C TYR A 133 -16.62 -21.43 -11.78
N GLN A 134 -16.80 -20.73 -12.89
CA GLN A 134 -16.65 -21.25 -14.24
C GLN A 134 -15.66 -20.43 -15.05
N LEU A 135 -14.95 -21.13 -15.93
CA LEU A 135 -13.99 -20.52 -16.84
C LEU A 135 -14.38 -20.88 -18.28
N ASP A 136 -14.64 -19.86 -19.11
CA ASP A 136 -14.90 -20.06 -20.53
C ASP A 136 -13.59 -20.05 -21.32
N ILE A 137 -13.21 -21.18 -21.91
CA ILE A 137 -11.99 -21.32 -22.70
C ILE A 137 -12.38 -21.51 -24.18
N MET A 138 -11.83 -20.66 -25.05
CA MET A 138 -11.93 -20.85 -26.49
C MET A 138 -10.87 -21.82 -26.98
N ILE A 139 -11.28 -22.94 -27.58
CA ILE A 139 -10.38 -23.92 -28.18
C ILE A 139 -10.54 -23.89 -29.70
N GLY A 140 -9.41 -23.78 -30.42
CA GLY A 140 -9.36 -23.68 -31.86
C GLY A 140 -9.32 -22.23 -32.37
N GLU A 141 -9.18 -22.06 -33.66
CA GLU A 141 -9.10 -20.76 -34.32
C GLU A 141 -10.16 -20.63 -35.42
N GLY A 142 -10.58 -19.40 -35.69
CA GLY A 142 -11.53 -19.06 -36.75
C GLY A 142 -12.94 -19.65 -36.53
N PRO A 143 -13.68 -19.97 -37.60
CA PRO A 143 -15.08 -20.42 -37.53
C PRO A 143 -15.28 -21.80 -36.83
N ALA A 144 -14.20 -22.54 -36.62
CA ALA A 144 -14.21 -23.84 -35.92
C ALA A 144 -13.92 -23.71 -34.42
N ALA A 145 -13.66 -22.52 -33.90
CA ALA A 145 -13.45 -22.29 -32.49
C ALA A 145 -14.68 -22.68 -31.66
N ARG A 146 -14.46 -23.40 -30.57
CA ARG A 146 -15.51 -23.82 -29.62
C ARG A 146 -15.21 -23.30 -28.24
N SER A 147 -16.25 -22.81 -27.57
CA SER A 147 -16.15 -22.49 -26.14
C SER A 147 -16.36 -23.76 -25.31
N ILE A 148 -15.47 -24.01 -24.38
CA ILE A 148 -15.60 -25.07 -23.37
C ILE A 148 -15.69 -24.40 -22.01
N LYS A 149 -16.70 -24.74 -21.23
CA LYS A 149 -16.85 -24.32 -19.84
C LYS A 149 -16.11 -25.32 -18.96
N LEU A 150 -15.17 -24.80 -18.18
CA LEU A 150 -14.44 -25.54 -17.17
C LEU A 150 -14.95 -25.13 -15.78
N GLU A 151 -15.35 -26.09 -14.98
CA GLU A 151 -15.70 -25.83 -13.57
C GLU A 151 -14.45 -25.63 -12.75
N LEU A 152 -14.46 -24.60 -11.89
CA LEU A 152 -13.41 -24.27 -10.95
C LEU A 152 -13.83 -24.70 -9.54
N PRO A 153 -12.90 -25.09 -8.67
CA PRO A 153 -13.21 -25.23 -7.26
C PRO A 153 -13.61 -23.86 -6.70
N PRO A 154 -14.57 -23.78 -5.77
CA PRO A 154 -14.90 -22.54 -5.07
C PRO A 154 -13.65 -21.93 -4.45
N PHE A 155 -13.44 -20.62 -4.64
CA PHE A 155 -12.27 -19.90 -4.19
C PHE A 155 -12.64 -18.48 -3.75
N THR A 156 -11.74 -17.82 -3.04
CA THR A 156 -11.85 -16.41 -2.69
C THR A 156 -10.91 -15.57 -3.55
N LEU A 157 -11.45 -14.61 -4.31
CA LEU A 157 -10.64 -13.57 -4.93
C LEU A 157 -10.42 -12.43 -3.94
N ILE A 158 -9.16 -12.06 -3.71
CA ILE A 158 -8.80 -10.84 -2.98
C ILE A 158 -8.12 -9.89 -3.97
N GLY A 159 -8.80 -8.80 -4.31
CA GLY A 159 -8.24 -7.71 -5.12
C GLY A 159 -7.66 -6.61 -4.24
N ALA A 160 -6.46 -6.14 -4.56
CA ALA A 160 -5.87 -4.97 -3.91
C ALA A 160 -5.64 -3.85 -4.92
N THR A 161 -5.90 -2.60 -4.52
CA THR A 161 -5.68 -1.43 -5.36
C THR A 161 -5.36 -0.17 -4.56
N THR A 162 -4.58 0.73 -5.15
CA THR A 162 -4.42 2.11 -4.67
C THR A 162 -5.53 3.02 -5.21
N ARG A 163 -6.17 2.65 -6.32
CA ARG A 163 -7.12 3.45 -7.09
C ARG A 163 -8.47 2.74 -7.26
N ALA A 164 -9.28 2.67 -6.19
CA ALA A 164 -10.59 2.02 -6.26
C ALA A 164 -11.52 2.61 -7.32
N GLY A 165 -11.39 3.92 -7.61
CA GLY A 165 -12.15 4.59 -8.66
C GLY A 165 -11.74 4.24 -10.09
N ALA A 166 -10.60 3.57 -10.29
CA ALA A 166 -10.14 3.11 -11.60
C ALA A 166 -10.65 1.71 -11.96
N LEU A 167 -11.29 1.01 -11.01
CA LEU A 167 -11.94 -0.27 -11.29
C LEU A 167 -13.22 -0.04 -12.11
N THR A 168 -13.47 -0.94 -13.06
CA THR A 168 -14.75 -0.97 -13.76
C THR A 168 -15.88 -1.28 -12.77
N SER A 169 -17.07 -0.70 -13.00
CA SER A 169 -18.24 -0.97 -12.15
C SER A 169 -18.58 -2.47 -12.10
N PRO A 170 -18.58 -3.20 -13.25
CA PRO A 170 -18.85 -4.63 -13.25
C PRO A 170 -17.91 -5.45 -12.34
N LEU A 171 -16.60 -5.13 -12.35
CA LEU A 171 -15.65 -5.83 -11.49
C LEU A 171 -15.86 -5.48 -10.02
N ARG A 172 -16.04 -4.19 -9.72
CA ARG A 172 -16.21 -3.73 -8.35
C ARG A 172 -17.45 -4.30 -7.68
N ASP A 173 -18.57 -4.40 -8.41
CA ASP A 173 -19.87 -4.85 -7.88
C ASP A 173 -19.89 -6.35 -7.55
N ARG A 174 -18.87 -7.11 -8.01
CA ARG A 174 -18.69 -8.54 -7.70
C ARG A 174 -17.95 -8.80 -6.40
N PHE A 175 -17.41 -7.78 -5.76
CA PHE A 175 -16.81 -7.93 -4.44
C PHE A 175 -17.87 -7.78 -3.35
N GLY A 176 -18.18 -8.88 -2.67
CA GLY A 176 -19.13 -8.90 -1.56
C GLY A 176 -18.60 -8.19 -0.31
N ILE A 177 -17.27 -8.15 -0.14
CA ILE A 177 -16.60 -7.45 0.97
C ILE A 177 -15.68 -6.38 0.42
N VAL A 178 -15.83 -5.15 0.93
CA VAL A 178 -14.99 -4.01 0.52
C VAL A 178 -14.35 -3.39 1.76
N GLN A 179 -13.01 -3.38 1.82
CA GLN A 179 -12.25 -2.85 2.94
C GLN A 179 -11.35 -1.69 2.50
N ARG A 180 -11.54 -0.55 3.15
CA ARG A 180 -10.66 0.61 2.98
C ARG A 180 -9.64 0.65 4.10
N LEU A 181 -8.34 0.65 3.74
CA LEU A 181 -7.28 0.88 4.71
C LEU A 181 -6.97 2.37 4.80
N GLU A 182 -6.81 2.83 6.03
CA GLU A 182 -6.50 4.23 6.35
C GLU A 182 -5.07 4.35 6.88
N PHE A 183 -4.56 5.58 6.89
CA PHE A 183 -3.28 5.86 7.51
C PHE A 183 -3.34 5.55 9.01
N TYR A 184 -2.27 4.96 9.51
CA TYR A 184 -2.13 4.59 10.91
C TYR A 184 -1.86 5.80 11.80
N LYS A 185 -2.33 5.74 13.02
CA LYS A 185 -2.00 6.72 14.05
C LYS A 185 -0.57 6.47 14.55
N VAL A 186 0.00 7.50 15.19
CA VAL A 186 1.38 7.44 15.71
C VAL A 186 1.56 6.34 16.76
N ASP A 187 0.57 6.16 17.64
CA ASP A 187 0.57 5.11 18.66
C ASP A 187 0.54 3.71 18.04
N GLU A 188 -0.31 3.48 17.05
CA GLU A 188 -0.39 2.21 16.31
C GLU A 188 0.93 1.89 15.59
N LEU A 189 1.56 2.89 14.96
CA LEU A 189 2.87 2.72 14.32
C LEU A 189 3.99 2.50 15.33
N SER A 190 3.93 3.15 16.50
CA SER A 190 4.89 2.93 17.58
C SER A 190 4.85 1.46 18.06
N ASP A 191 3.65 0.89 18.19
CA ASP A 191 3.50 -0.52 18.56
C ASP A 191 4.03 -1.46 17.46
N ILE A 192 3.79 -1.15 16.19
CA ILE A 192 4.35 -1.90 15.05
C ILE A 192 5.88 -1.84 15.07
N ILE A 193 6.45 -0.66 15.30
CA ILE A 193 7.90 -0.45 15.36
C ILE A 193 8.51 -1.24 16.53
N GLN A 194 7.90 -1.21 17.71
CA GLN A 194 8.39 -1.96 18.87
C GLN A 194 8.38 -3.47 18.59
N ARG A 195 7.29 -3.99 18.01
CA ARG A 195 7.23 -5.40 17.61
C ARG A 195 8.31 -5.74 16.58
N SER A 196 8.49 -4.88 15.56
CA SER A 196 9.52 -5.08 14.54
C SER A 196 10.94 -5.03 15.12
N ALA A 197 11.19 -4.15 16.10
CA ALA A 197 12.47 -4.06 16.81
C ALA A 197 12.81 -5.35 17.56
N LEU A 198 11.82 -6.00 18.19
CA LEU A 198 12.01 -7.31 18.84
C LEU A 198 12.47 -8.38 17.82
N TYR A 199 11.85 -8.45 16.66
CA TYR A 199 12.28 -9.37 15.60
C TYR A 199 13.68 -9.08 15.07
N LEU A 200 14.09 -7.81 15.09
CA LEU A 200 15.44 -7.39 14.69
C LEU A 200 16.48 -7.49 15.82
N ASN A 201 16.10 -7.98 17.00
CA ASN A 201 16.92 -7.98 18.21
C ASN A 201 17.50 -6.59 18.53
N LEU A 202 16.72 -5.53 18.31
CA LEU A 202 17.11 -4.15 18.52
C LEU A 202 16.56 -3.64 19.84
N GLN A 203 17.44 -3.12 20.70
CA GLN A 203 17.04 -2.42 21.92
C GLN A 203 16.55 -1.02 21.53
N LEU A 204 15.27 -0.76 21.72
CA LEU A 204 14.61 0.46 21.30
C LEU A 204 13.74 1.03 22.42
N ASP A 205 14.01 2.26 22.82
CA ASP A 205 13.16 2.99 23.76
C ASP A 205 11.78 3.28 23.16
N LYS A 206 10.73 3.20 23.99
CA LYS A 206 9.37 3.54 23.56
C LYS A 206 9.27 4.95 22.96
N ALA A 207 9.97 5.92 23.54
CA ALA A 207 10.00 7.29 23.05
C ALA A 207 10.70 7.38 21.69
N ALA A 208 11.75 6.58 21.44
CA ALA A 208 12.40 6.48 20.13
C ALA A 208 11.47 5.82 19.09
N ALA A 209 10.72 4.79 19.47
CA ALA A 209 9.71 4.19 18.61
C ALA A 209 8.64 5.23 18.20
N THR A 210 8.19 6.05 19.13
CA THR A 210 7.21 7.13 18.86
C THR A 210 7.80 8.19 17.93
N GLU A 211 9.08 8.55 18.06
CA GLU A 211 9.74 9.52 17.18
C GLU A 211 9.86 8.98 15.75
N ILE A 212 10.22 7.70 15.59
CA ILE A 212 10.23 7.04 14.26
C ILE A 212 8.81 6.98 13.69
N ALA A 213 7.81 6.61 14.52
CA ALA A 213 6.41 6.51 14.11
C ALA A 213 5.87 7.84 13.59
N ARG A 214 6.17 8.95 14.28
CA ARG A 214 5.75 10.30 13.90
C ARG A 214 6.24 10.68 12.50
N ARG A 215 7.46 10.26 12.13
CA ARG A 215 8.06 10.55 10.82
C ARG A 215 7.75 9.48 9.75
N SER A 216 6.91 8.48 10.09
CA SER A 216 6.62 7.34 9.20
C SER A 216 5.44 7.56 8.25
N ARG A 217 4.94 8.79 8.14
CA ARG A 217 3.87 9.17 7.19
C ARG A 217 2.61 8.30 7.31
N GLY A 218 2.28 7.82 8.50
CA GLY A 218 1.11 6.99 8.72
C GLY A 218 1.17 5.60 8.06
N THR A 219 2.35 5.12 7.62
CA THR A 219 2.44 3.84 6.90
C THR A 219 3.43 2.86 7.54
N PRO A 220 3.00 1.61 7.78
CA PRO A 220 3.88 0.55 8.33
C PRO A 220 5.13 0.27 7.49
N ARG A 221 5.02 0.36 6.15
CA ARG A 221 6.15 0.15 5.24
C ARG A 221 7.28 1.16 5.49
N ILE A 222 6.92 2.45 5.61
CA ILE A 222 7.90 3.52 5.89
C ILE A 222 8.42 3.35 7.32
N ALA A 223 7.57 3.06 8.30
CA ALA A 223 7.97 2.84 9.68
C ALA A 223 9.06 1.75 9.81
N ASN A 224 8.85 0.60 9.19
CA ASN A 224 9.83 -0.49 9.20
C ASN A 224 11.10 -0.12 8.45
N ARG A 225 10.99 0.64 7.35
CA ARG A 225 12.16 1.11 6.60
C ARG A 225 12.99 2.09 7.40
N LEU A 226 12.36 3.08 8.04
CA LEU A 226 13.06 4.02 8.92
C LEU A 226 13.68 3.30 10.13
N LEU A 227 12.99 2.33 10.73
CA LEU A 227 13.54 1.51 11.81
C LEU A 227 14.85 0.82 11.40
N ARG A 228 14.91 0.25 10.20
CA ARG A 228 16.15 -0.37 9.68
C ARG A 228 17.29 0.65 9.53
N ARG A 229 17.00 1.84 9.00
CA ARG A 229 18.04 2.90 8.89
C ARG A 229 18.52 3.37 10.27
N VAL A 230 17.60 3.49 11.21
CA VAL A 230 17.94 3.81 12.60
C VAL A 230 18.79 2.72 13.24
N ARG A 231 18.46 1.44 13.02
CA ARG A 231 19.27 0.29 13.45
C ARG A 231 20.70 0.37 12.90
N ASP A 232 20.83 0.56 11.58
CA ASP A 232 22.12 0.62 10.91
C ASP A 232 22.98 1.77 11.48
N TYR A 233 22.37 2.92 11.74
CA TYR A 233 23.02 4.06 12.39
C TYR A 233 23.46 3.74 13.82
N ALA A 234 22.58 3.14 14.62
CA ALA A 234 22.87 2.79 16.02
C ALA A 234 24.01 1.78 16.13
N GLN A 235 24.07 0.80 15.23
CA GLN A 235 25.16 -0.20 15.20
C GLN A 235 26.54 0.42 14.92
N VAL A 236 26.60 1.55 14.20
CA VAL A 236 27.87 2.19 13.81
C VAL A 236 28.22 3.35 14.74
N LYS A 237 27.24 4.08 15.25
CA LYS A 237 27.42 5.35 15.97
C LYS A 237 27.08 5.29 17.45
N SER A 238 26.55 4.18 17.95
CA SER A 238 26.25 3.96 19.37
C SER A 238 26.64 2.54 19.80
N ASP A 239 26.22 2.13 20.99
CA ASP A 239 26.36 0.77 21.53
C ASP A 239 25.32 -0.23 20.99
N GLY A 240 24.55 0.16 19.98
CA GLY A 240 23.46 -0.63 19.41
C GLY A 240 22.09 -0.34 20.04
N THR A 241 22.04 0.46 21.12
CA THR A 241 20.78 0.90 21.74
C THR A 241 20.24 2.15 21.04
N VAL A 242 18.95 2.17 20.78
CA VAL A 242 18.26 3.28 20.10
C VAL A 242 17.50 4.12 21.12
N SER A 243 18.09 5.25 21.51
CA SER A 243 17.42 6.32 22.24
C SER A 243 16.73 7.30 21.27
N VAL A 244 15.91 8.23 21.80
CA VAL A 244 15.31 9.32 21.00
C VAL A 244 16.37 10.15 20.29
N ALA A 245 17.49 10.44 20.94
CA ALA A 245 18.58 11.22 20.35
C ALA A 245 19.22 10.48 19.16
N ILE A 246 19.50 9.19 19.29
CA ILE A 246 20.04 8.35 18.22
C ILE A 246 19.03 8.24 17.07
N ALA A 247 17.75 8.01 17.37
CA ALA A 247 16.70 7.98 16.36
C ALA A 247 16.64 9.32 15.58
N GLY A 248 16.65 10.45 16.30
CA GLY A 248 16.63 11.78 15.67
C GLY A 248 17.83 12.03 14.76
N GLN A 249 19.05 11.67 15.19
CA GLN A 249 20.26 11.81 14.37
C GLN A 249 20.24 10.90 13.13
N ALA A 250 19.78 9.67 13.29
CA ALA A 250 19.65 8.72 12.19
C ALA A 250 18.63 9.21 11.14
N LEU A 251 17.47 9.72 11.58
CA LEU A 251 16.44 10.26 10.70
C LEU A 251 16.89 11.52 9.97
N GLN A 252 17.68 12.37 10.64
CA GLN A 252 18.31 13.51 9.99
C GLN A 252 19.35 13.10 8.94
N MET A 253 20.14 12.05 9.21
CA MET A 253 21.12 11.52 8.24
C MET A 253 20.45 11.02 6.96
N VAL A 254 19.25 10.48 7.05
CA VAL A 254 18.46 10.02 5.90
C VAL A 254 17.51 11.10 5.34
N ASP A 255 17.74 12.36 5.72
CA ASP A 255 17.04 13.54 5.22
C ASP A 255 15.51 13.51 5.42
N VAL A 256 15.05 12.92 6.54
CA VAL A 256 13.65 12.91 6.95
C VAL A 256 13.44 13.96 8.05
N ASP A 257 12.63 14.97 7.77
CA ASP A 257 12.38 16.08 8.69
C ASP A 257 11.41 15.73 9.84
N ALA A 258 11.08 16.72 10.67
CA ALA A 258 10.20 16.53 11.83
C ALA A 258 8.76 16.16 11.47
N GLU A 259 8.27 16.52 10.30
CA GLU A 259 6.94 16.15 9.79
C GLU A 259 6.96 14.83 9.00
N GLY A 260 8.13 14.22 8.84
CA GLY A 260 8.32 12.99 8.06
C GLY A 260 8.45 13.23 6.55
N PHE A 261 8.77 14.46 6.15
CA PHE A 261 8.99 14.76 4.74
C PHE A 261 10.39 14.36 4.31
N ASP A 262 10.45 13.68 3.17
CA ASP A 262 11.69 13.45 2.47
C ASP A 262 12.01 14.59 1.47
N TYR A 263 13.09 14.40 0.73
CA TYR A 263 13.51 15.35 -0.30
C TYR A 263 12.40 15.64 -1.33
N MET A 264 11.65 14.62 -1.78
CA MET A 264 10.65 14.80 -2.83
C MET A 264 9.39 15.49 -2.33
N ASP A 265 8.98 15.22 -1.09
CA ASP A 265 7.86 15.95 -0.45
C ASP A 265 8.17 17.44 -0.36
N ARG A 266 9.36 17.76 0.17
CA ARG A 266 9.81 19.17 0.29
C ARG A 266 9.94 19.81 -1.08
N LYS A 267 10.51 19.11 -2.07
CA LYS A 267 10.66 19.61 -3.44
C LYS A 267 9.32 19.92 -4.09
N LEU A 268 8.29 19.08 -3.87
CA LEU A 268 6.94 19.31 -4.38
C LEU A 268 6.31 20.55 -3.76
N ILE A 269 6.32 20.66 -2.43
CA ILE A 269 5.70 21.78 -1.73
C ILE A 269 6.42 23.09 -2.07
N LEU A 270 7.75 23.10 -2.06
CA LEU A 270 8.55 24.25 -2.44
C LEU A 270 8.34 24.67 -3.90
N ALA A 271 8.17 23.71 -4.81
CA ALA A 271 7.83 24.04 -6.20
C ALA A 271 6.48 24.76 -6.29
N ILE A 272 5.46 24.33 -5.54
CA ILE A 272 4.17 25.03 -5.52
C ILE A 272 4.35 26.46 -4.96
N ILE A 273 5.08 26.62 -3.86
CA ILE A 273 5.26 27.92 -3.20
C ILE A 273 6.08 28.87 -4.08
N ASP A 274 7.31 28.46 -4.46
CA ASP A 274 8.28 29.36 -5.12
C ASP A 274 8.03 29.52 -6.60
N LYS A 275 7.85 28.40 -7.34
CA LYS A 275 7.75 28.43 -8.80
C LYS A 275 6.37 28.78 -9.29
N PHE A 276 5.34 28.45 -8.52
CA PHE A 276 3.94 28.65 -8.92
C PHE A 276 3.17 29.57 -7.96
N MET A 277 3.87 30.36 -7.17
CA MET A 277 3.29 31.42 -6.30
C MET A 277 2.17 30.88 -5.38
N GLY A 278 2.33 29.66 -4.86
CA GLY A 278 1.35 28.99 -4.02
C GLY A 278 0.25 28.21 -4.77
N GLY A 279 0.21 28.31 -6.07
CA GLY A 279 -0.78 27.66 -6.94
C GLY A 279 -1.98 28.55 -7.29
N PRO A 280 -3.01 28.01 -7.97
CA PRO A 280 -3.17 26.61 -8.37
C PRO A 280 -2.27 26.19 -9.54
N VAL A 281 -1.68 25.01 -9.45
CA VAL A 281 -0.82 24.44 -10.49
C VAL A 281 -1.28 23.05 -10.92
N GLY A 282 -1.30 22.80 -12.23
CA GLY A 282 -1.67 21.49 -12.80
C GLY A 282 -0.60 20.43 -12.55
N LEU A 283 -1.02 19.16 -12.50
CA LEU A 283 -0.14 18.03 -12.25
C LEU A 283 1.00 17.91 -13.25
N ASP A 284 0.74 18.19 -14.53
CA ASP A 284 1.75 18.14 -15.60
C ASP A 284 2.92 19.11 -15.34
N ASN A 285 2.58 20.33 -14.94
CA ASN A 285 3.56 21.36 -14.65
C ASN A 285 4.36 21.01 -13.38
N LEU A 286 3.71 20.44 -12.36
CA LEU A 286 4.41 19.96 -11.16
C LEU A 286 5.35 18.81 -11.48
N ALA A 287 4.89 17.81 -12.23
CA ALA A 287 5.70 16.66 -12.64
C ALA A 287 6.97 17.11 -13.39
N ALA A 288 6.81 18.00 -14.36
CA ALA A 288 7.92 18.59 -15.07
C ALA A 288 8.86 19.42 -14.18
N ALA A 289 8.29 20.20 -13.23
CA ALA A 289 9.06 21.10 -12.37
C ALA A 289 9.92 20.35 -11.34
N ILE A 290 9.47 19.17 -10.87
CA ILE A 290 10.20 18.36 -9.90
C ILE A 290 10.91 17.16 -10.51
N GLY A 291 10.70 16.87 -11.81
CA GLY A 291 11.32 15.75 -12.51
C GLY A 291 10.79 14.39 -12.03
N GLU A 292 9.49 14.28 -11.80
CA GLU A 292 8.84 13.06 -11.32
C GLU A 292 7.65 12.68 -12.19
N GLU A 293 7.25 11.41 -12.19
CA GLU A 293 6.08 10.93 -12.91
C GLU A 293 4.78 11.38 -12.22
N LYS A 294 3.74 11.69 -13.01
CA LYS A 294 2.43 12.11 -12.50
C LYS A 294 1.82 11.09 -11.54
N GLU A 295 1.89 9.82 -11.90
CA GLU A 295 1.36 8.71 -11.11
C GLU A 295 2.05 8.63 -9.74
N THR A 296 3.37 8.83 -9.69
CA THR A 296 4.12 8.88 -8.44
C THR A 296 3.65 10.03 -7.54
N ILE A 297 3.44 11.21 -8.14
CA ILE A 297 2.94 12.36 -7.38
C ILE A 297 1.54 12.04 -6.81
N GLU A 298 0.61 11.56 -7.65
CA GLU A 298 -0.78 11.32 -7.23
C GLU A 298 -0.95 10.15 -6.25
N ASP A 299 -0.19 9.08 -6.42
CA ASP A 299 -0.41 7.85 -5.65
C ASP A 299 0.45 7.77 -4.40
N VAL A 300 1.62 8.43 -4.39
CA VAL A 300 2.61 8.25 -3.32
C VAL A 300 2.86 9.52 -2.53
N ILE A 301 3.06 10.67 -3.20
CA ILE A 301 3.45 11.91 -2.54
C ILE A 301 2.23 12.69 -2.02
N GLU A 302 1.28 13.01 -2.90
CA GLU A 302 0.12 13.84 -2.56
C GLU A 302 -0.77 13.29 -1.44
N PRO A 303 -1.09 11.97 -1.37
CA PRO A 303 -2.06 11.48 -0.39
C PRO A 303 -1.71 11.84 1.05
N PHE A 304 -0.44 11.74 1.41
CA PHE A 304 0.02 12.11 2.74
C PHE A 304 0.00 13.63 2.94
N LEU A 305 0.49 14.40 1.98
CA LEU A 305 0.55 15.86 2.07
C LEU A 305 -0.85 16.50 2.15
N ILE A 306 -1.82 15.93 1.42
CA ILE A 306 -3.22 16.36 1.47
C ILE A 306 -3.82 16.04 2.84
N GLN A 307 -3.62 14.81 3.34
CA GLN A 307 -4.15 14.41 4.64
C GLN A 307 -3.58 15.24 5.78
N GLN A 308 -2.28 15.57 5.72
CA GLN A 308 -1.63 16.43 6.69
C GLN A 308 -1.97 17.92 6.51
N GLY A 309 -2.72 18.25 5.46
CA GLY A 309 -3.18 19.62 5.20
C GLY A 309 -2.09 20.56 4.71
N PHE A 310 -1.01 20.04 4.09
CA PHE A 310 0.05 20.89 3.49
C PHE A 310 -0.28 21.35 2.08
N ILE A 311 -1.01 20.53 1.33
CA ILE A 311 -1.50 20.87 0.00
C ILE A 311 -3.00 20.61 -0.10
N GLN A 312 -3.66 21.26 -1.04
CA GLN A 312 -5.05 21.04 -1.36
C GLN A 312 -5.21 20.80 -2.87
N ARG A 313 -6.12 19.87 -3.23
CA ARG A 313 -6.49 19.62 -4.62
C ARG A 313 -7.75 20.42 -4.95
N THR A 314 -7.67 21.24 -5.98
CA THR A 314 -8.79 22.04 -6.50
C THR A 314 -9.07 21.67 -7.96
N PRO A 315 -10.23 22.05 -8.54
CA PRO A 315 -10.50 21.84 -9.96
C PRO A 315 -9.46 22.47 -10.91
N ARG A 316 -8.76 23.53 -10.46
CA ARG A 316 -7.72 24.23 -11.24
C ARG A 316 -6.33 23.65 -11.02
N GLY A 317 -6.14 22.79 -10.01
CA GLY A 317 -4.83 22.20 -9.69
C GLY A 317 -4.54 22.17 -8.19
N ARG A 318 -3.27 22.07 -7.85
CA ARG A 318 -2.76 21.95 -6.47
C ARG A 318 -2.39 23.31 -5.93
N ILE A 319 -2.71 23.55 -4.67
CA ILE A 319 -2.35 24.78 -3.94
C ILE A 319 -1.65 24.43 -2.63
N ALA A 320 -0.66 25.24 -2.24
CA ALA A 320 -0.04 25.14 -0.93
C ALA A 320 -0.94 25.76 0.14
N SER A 321 -1.05 25.09 1.28
CA SER A 321 -1.84 25.59 2.41
C SER A 321 -1.05 26.56 3.27
N PRO A 322 -1.69 27.35 4.15
CA PRO A 322 -0.99 28.18 5.13
C PRO A 322 0.00 27.40 6.00
N ARG A 323 -0.31 26.13 6.33
CA ARG A 323 0.57 25.24 7.08
C ARG A 323 1.89 24.97 6.33
N ALA A 324 1.84 24.82 5.00
CA ALA A 324 3.04 24.64 4.20
C ALA A 324 3.96 25.88 4.25
N TYR A 325 3.41 27.09 4.14
CA TYR A 325 4.17 28.32 4.27
C TYR A 325 4.84 28.43 5.64
N GLN A 326 4.10 28.16 6.72
CA GLN A 326 4.63 28.20 8.08
C GLN A 326 5.77 27.21 8.29
N HIS A 327 5.61 25.97 7.79
CA HIS A 327 6.61 24.90 7.93
C HIS A 327 7.94 25.26 7.28
N PHE A 328 7.89 25.89 6.10
CA PHE A 328 9.09 26.29 5.35
C PHE A 328 9.55 27.72 5.63
N GLY A 329 8.89 28.44 6.53
CA GLY A 329 9.28 29.80 6.92
C GLY A 329 9.02 30.88 5.88
N PHE A 330 8.03 30.65 5.00
CA PHE A 330 7.59 31.64 4.02
C PHE A 330 6.44 32.48 4.56
N ASP A 331 6.40 33.75 4.13
CA ASP A 331 5.25 34.62 4.39
C ASP A 331 4.02 34.13 3.62
N LEU A 332 2.85 34.25 4.25
CA LEU A 332 1.60 33.93 3.57
C LEU A 332 1.37 34.91 2.40
N PRO A 333 0.89 34.42 1.23
CA PRO A 333 0.50 35.31 0.15
C PRO A 333 -0.56 36.31 0.67
N LYS A 334 -0.39 37.57 0.34
CA LYS A 334 -1.40 38.59 0.67
C LYS A 334 -2.69 38.18 -0.05
N SER A 335 -3.78 38.04 0.72
CA SER A 335 -5.11 37.85 0.13
C SER A 335 -5.49 39.15 -0.59
N ASP A 336 -5.62 39.08 -1.91
CA ASP A 336 -6.24 40.12 -2.71
C ASP A 336 -7.74 40.20 -2.42
#